data_8498199115ccd96a6ade8842b29afb6c
#
_entry.id   8498199115ccd96a6ade8842b29afb6c
#
_cell.length_a   1.000
_cell.length_b   1.000
_cell.length_c   1.000
_cell.angle_alpha   90.00
_cell.angle_beta   90.00
_cell.angle_gamma   90.00
#
_symmetry.space_group_name_H-M   'P 1'
#
loop_
_entity.id
_entity.type
_entity.pdbx_description
1 polymer ?
#
loop_
_entity_poly.entity_id
_entity_poly.type
_entity_poly.pdbx_seq_one_letter_code
_entity_poly.pdbx_strand_id
1 'polypeptide(L)'
;GAKNLIARDIRSSIFENNYMYIEKMIIKTTANTDILFDPQTSGPLLATVPKNKVKGVIAAGEDFGFHCKVIGELTNGKPHIEVL
;
A
#
# COMPACT_ATOMS: atom_id res chain seq x y z
N GLY A 1 -4.12 -1.87 15.59
CA GLY A 1 -4.10 -0.56 16.20
C GLY A 1 -4.23 0.61 15.24
N ALA A 2 -3.55 0.63 14.07
CA ALA A 2 -3.48 1.83 13.21
C ALA A 2 -4.86 2.36 12.79
N LYS A 3 -5.77 1.48 12.36
CA LYS A 3 -7.14 1.90 11.98
C LYS A 3 -7.89 2.59 13.12
N ASN A 4 -7.71 2.12 14.37
CA ASN A 4 -8.34 2.73 15.53
C ASN A 4 -7.75 4.12 15.87
N LEU A 5 -6.46 4.31 15.64
CA LEU A 5 -5.80 5.60 15.83
C LEU A 5 -6.28 6.61 14.78
N ILE A 6 -6.34 6.20 13.52
CA ILE A 6 -6.86 7.02 12.42
C ILE A 6 -8.32 7.40 12.66
N ALA A 7 -9.16 6.48 13.12
CA ALA A 7 -10.57 6.75 13.48
C ALA A 7 -10.72 7.77 14.61
N ARG A 8 -9.69 7.95 15.44
CA ARG A 8 -9.60 8.95 16.51
C ARG A 8 -8.86 10.22 16.09
N ASP A 9 -8.65 10.40 14.80
CA ASP A 9 -7.92 11.52 14.19
C ASP A 9 -6.45 11.64 14.64
N ILE A 10 -5.85 10.53 15.05
CA ILE A 10 -4.43 10.47 15.40
C ILE A 10 -3.64 10.09 14.14
N ARG A 11 -2.79 11.00 13.69
CA ARG A 11 -1.97 10.87 12.48
C ARG A 11 -0.52 11.23 12.77
N SER A 12 0.39 10.80 11.90
CA SER A 12 1.79 11.21 11.98
C SER A 12 1.98 12.69 11.64
N SER A 13 3.07 13.28 12.10
CA SER A 13 3.41 14.67 11.82
C SER A 13 3.64 15.00 10.34
N ILE A 14 3.92 13.99 9.51
CA ILE A 14 4.15 14.17 8.07
C ILE A 14 2.98 13.69 7.21
N PHE A 15 1.87 13.30 7.83
CA PHE A 15 0.67 12.84 7.10
C PHE A 15 0.20 13.85 6.06
N GLU A 16 0.06 15.12 6.43
CA GLU A 16 -0.42 16.18 5.53
C GLU A 16 0.49 16.35 4.31
N ASN A 17 1.80 16.29 4.50
CA ASN A 17 2.75 16.39 3.40
C ASN A 17 2.58 15.20 2.44
N ASN A 18 2.49 13.97 2.95
CA ASN A 18 2.27 12.78 2.14
C ASN A 18 0.92 12.86 1.40
N TYR A 19 -0.13 13.31 2.09
CA TYR A 19 -1.47 13.47 1.53
C TYR A 19 -1.47 14.42 0.33
N MET A 20 -0.90 15.61 0.46
CA MET A 20 -0.87 16.62 -0.60
C MET A 20 -0.20 16.14 -1.89
N TYR A 21 0.80 15.24 -1.78
CA TYR A 21 1.50 14.73 -2.96
C TYR A 21 0.68 13.74 -3.78
N ILE A 22 -0.10 12.89 -3.16
CA ILE A 22 -0.73 11.75 -3.83
C ILE A 22 -2.26 11.78 -3.82
N GLU A 23 -2.92 12.68 -3.09
CA GLU A 23 -4.38 12.71 -2.99
C GLU A 23 -5.08 12.76 -4.36
N LYS A 24 -4.50 13.52 -5.31
CA LYS A 24 -5.04 13.69 -6.66
C LYS A 24 -4.90 12.43 -7.53
N MET A 25 -4.05 11.50 -7.12
CA MET A 25 -3.81 10.25 -7.83
C MET A 25 -4.63 9.09 -7.25
N ILE A 26 -5.23 9.26 -6.07
CA ILE A 26 -6.00 8.19 -5.43
C ILE A 26 -7.47 8.30 -5.78
N ILE A 27 -8.00 7.25 -6.37
CA ILE A 27 -9.43 7.03 -6.55
C ILE A 27 -9.91 6.20 -5.36
N LYS A 28 -10.67 6.83 -4.48
CA LYS A 28 -11.26 6.16 -3.31
C LYS A 28 -12.57 5.51 -3.71
N THR A 29 -12.71 4.24 -3.44
CA THR A 29 -13.96 3.51 -3.69
C THR A 29 -14.77 3.31 -2.41
N THR A 30 -14.25 2.56 -1.44
CA THR A 30 -14.99 2.22 -0.21
C THR A 30 -14.13 2.28 1.06
N ALA A 31 -12.81 2.21 0.92
CA ALA A 31 -11.91 2.07 2.04
C ALA A 31 -11.51 3.42 2.65
N ASN A 32 -11.23 3.42 3.95
CA ASN A 32 -10.48 4.51 4.56
C ASN A 32 -9.02 4.43 4.07
N THR A 33 -8.65 5.36 3.21
CA THR A 33 -7.33 5.42 2.57
C THR A 33 -6.29 6.18 3.38
N ASP A 34 -6.65 6.76 4.50
CA ASP A 34 -5.74 7.58 5.31
C ASP A 34 -4.49 6.81 5.76
N ILE A 35 -4.64 5.50 5.99
CA ILE A 35 -3.51 4.64 6.34
C ILE A 35 -2.42 4.58 5.25
N LEU A 36 -2.76 4.87 4.00
CA LEU A 36 -1.80 4.86 2.88
C LEU A 36 -0.85 6.06 2.92
N PHE A 37 -1.19 7.09 3.67
CA PHE A 37 -0.37 8.30 3.84
C PHE A 37 0.50 8.25 5.09
N ASP A 38 0.31 7.20 5.92
CA ASP A 38 1.12 7.02 7.12
C ASP A 38 2.55 6.59 6.73
N PRO A 39 3.60 7.24 7.26
CA PRO A 39 4.97 6.88 6.94
C PRO A 39 5.35 5.54 7.55
N GLN A 40 5.87 4.65 6.72
CA GLN A 40 6.31 3.32 7.11
C GLN A 40 7.84 3.24 7.05
N THR A 41 8.51 3.65 8.12
CA THR A 41 9.98 3.63 8.21
C THR A 41 10.56 2.23 8.47
N SER A 42 9.76 1.34 9.04
CA SER A 42 10.13 -0.05 9.28
C SER A 42 8.92 -0.94 8.96
N GLY A 43 8.94 -1.55 7.81
CA GLY A 43 7.81 -2.34 7.33
C GLY A 43 8.18 -3.29 6.21
N PRO A 44 7.21 -3.99 5.65
CA PRO A 44 7.43 -4.90 4.54
C PRO A 44 7.89 -4.17 3.27
N LEU A 45 8.55 -4.92 2.39
CA LEU A 45 8.90 -4.44 1.06
C LEU A 45 7.69 -4.54 0.12
N LEU A 46 7.53 -3.53 -0.71
CA LEU A 46 6.61 -3.55 -1.85
C LEU A 46 7.43 -3.79 -3.12
N ALA A 47 7.05 -4.81 -3.89
CA ALA A 47 7.72 -5.15 -5.13
C ALA A 47 6.72 -5.34 -6.27
N THR A 48 7.09 -4.88 -7.46
CA THR A 48 6.36 -5.18 -8.69
C THR A 48 6.99 -6.40 -9.35
N VAL A 49 6.14 -7.35 -9.75
CA VAL A 49 6.57 -8.64 -10.28
C VAL A 49 5.74 -8.98 -11.52
N PRO A 50 6.34 -9.48 -12.62
CA PRO A 50 5.58 -9.97 -13.76
C PRO A 50 4.57 -11.04 -13.33
N LYS A 51 3.34 -10.99 -13.85
CA LYS A 51 2.22 -11.85 -13.45
C LYS A 51 2.57 -13.34 -13.45
N ASN A 52 3.33 -13.80 -14.44
CA ASN A 52 3.79 -15.19 -14.57
C ASN A 52 4.88 -15.59 -13.55
N LYS A 53 5.48 -14.65 -12.83
CA LYS A 53 6.50 -14.89 -11.80
C LYS A 53 5.99 -14.82 -10.38
N VAL A 54 4.78 -14.33 -10.16
CA VAL A 54 4.21 -14.08 -8.81
C VAL A 54 4.25 -15.33 -7.94
N LYS A 55 3.82 -16.49 -8.45
CA LYS A 55 3.82 -17.74 -7.68
C LYS A 55 5.23 -18.14 -7.23
N GLY A 56 6.22 -17.99 -8.12
CA GLY A 56 7.62 -18.32 -7.79
C GLY A 56 8.21 -17.38 -6.74
N VAL A 57 7.87 -16.08 -6.81
CA VAL A 57 8.33 -15.10 -5.81
C VAL A 57 7.71 -15.37 -4.45
N ILE A 58 6.41 -15.70 -4.39
CA ILE A 58 5.76 -16.06 -3.12
C ILE A 58 6.42 -17.28 -2.52
N ALA A 59 6.59 -18.37 -3.29
CA ALA A 59 7.21 -19.60 -2.79
C ALA A 59 8.64 -19.35 -2.29
N ALA A 60 9.45 -18.61 -3.04
CA ALA A 60 10.80 -18.25 -2.60
C ALA A 60 10.78 -17.41 -1.32
N GLY A 61 9.85 -16.45 -1.20
CA GLY A 61 9.72 -15.67 0.02
C GLY A 61 9.37 -16.53 1.24
N GLU A 62 8.44 -17.46 1.09
CA GLU A 62 8.06 -18.40 2.14
C GLU A 62 9.23 -19.30 2.57
N ASP A 63 10.04 -19.78 1.61
CA ASP A 63 11.25 -20.57 1.89
C ASP A 63 12.28 -19.78 2.74
N PHE A 64 12.32 -18.46 2.59
CA PHE A 64 13.13 -17.56 3.41
C PHE A 64 12.43 -17.07 4.69
N GLY A 65 11.24 -17.56 4.98
CA GLY A 65 10.47 -17.17 6.18
C GLY A 65 9.74 -15.84 6.06
N PHE A 66 9.58 -15.28 4.85
CA PHE A 66 8.81 -14.06 4.63
C PHE A 66 7.35 -14.40 4.30
N HIS A 67 6.45 -13.61 4.87
CA HIS A 67 5.04 -13.70 4.52
C HIS A 67 4.72 -12.78 3.34
N CYS A 68 4.51 -13.36 2.16
CA CYS A 68 4.26 -12.63 0.93
C CYS A 68 2.77 -12.62 0.56
N LYS A 69 2.26 -11.47 0.12
CA LYS A 69 0.88 -11.32 -0.36
C LYS A 69 0.83 -10.47 -1.63
N VAL A 70 -0.03 -10.86 -2.55
CA VAL A 70 -0.45 -9.96 -3.64
C VAL A 70 -1.44 -8.95 -3.07
N ILE A 71 -1.13 -7.67 -3.22
CA ILE A 71 -1.97 -6.56 -2.71
C ILE A 71 -2.59 -5.72 -3.82
N GLY A 72 -2.25 -5.98 -5.07
CA GLY A 72 -2.79 -5.26 -6.22
C GLY A 72 -2.11 -5.65 -7.51
N GLU A 73 -2.45 -4.97 -8.57
CA GLU A 73 -1.82 -5.11 -9.88
C GLU A 73 -1.58 -3.76 -10.55
N LEU A 74 -0.59 -3.71 -11.42
CA LEU A 74 -0.32 -2.57 -12.29
C LEU A 74 -1.09 -2.71 -13.59
N THR A 75 -1.81 -1.67 -13.96
CA THR A 75 -2.54 -1.58 -15.23
C THR A 75 -2.00 -0.45 -16.10
N ASN A 76 -2.26 -0.51 -17.39
CA ASN A 76 -1.94 0.58 -18.29
C ASN A 76 -2.97 1.71 -18.13
N GLY A 77 -2.52 2.95 -18.20
CA GLY A 77 -3.41 4.10 -18.15
C GLY A 77 -2.76 5.37 -17.64
N LYS A 78 -3.57 6.36 -17.31
CA LYS A 78 -3.10 7.56 -16.63
C LYS A 78 -2.65 7.19 -15.21
N PRO A 79 -1.61 7.85 -14.67
CA PRO A 79 -1.16 7.59 -13.31
C PRO A 79 -2.29 7.81 -12.30
N HIS A 80 -2.73 6.74 -11.65
CA HIS A 80 -3.68 6.77 -10.54
C HIS A 80 -3.57 5.50 -9.70
N ILE A 81 -4.11 5.55 -8.49
CA ILE A 81 -4.20 4.43 -7.57
C ILE A 81 -5.69 4.22 -7.24
N GLU A 82 -6.22 3.07 -7.60
CA GLU A 82 -7.57 2.66 -7.24
C GLU A 82 -7.52 1.76 -6.00
N VAL A 83 -8.28 2.12 -4.97
CA VAL A 83 -8.36 1.37 -3.72
C VAL A 83 -9.72 0.69 -3.65
N LEU A 84 -9.69 -0.62 -3.70
CA LEU A 84 -10.88 -1.49 -3.71
C LEU A 84 -11.29 -1.92 -2.30
#